data_51b2dea0bcd93ec1ed9670ede6b4288c
#
_entry.id   51b2dea0bcd93ec1ed9670ede6b4288c
#
_cell.length_a   1.000
_cell.length_b   1.000
_cell.length_c   1.000
_cell.angle_alpha   90.00
_cell.angle_beta   90.00
_cell.angle_gamma   90.00
#
_symmetry.space_group_name_H-M   'P 1'
#
loop_
_entity.id
_entity.type
_entity.pdbx_description
1 polymer ?
#
loop_
_entity_poly.entity_id
_entity_poly.type
_entity_poly.pdbx_seq_one_letter_code
_entity_poly.pdbx_strand_id
1 'polypeptide(L)'
;MPRLKRDDLPDAATQTAIRGRGILCPFSSAAEARMVKHILVAHDLSPDADLALRRAAQLARQCNAQLSLAHVCEADEQAAGEQLQAHLDQLGLDDVRLWLRPGPTVEGLLTLAGGIEADLLVLGRHHRQSPQGFAGTTLERILLATPIPLLLVTHPAIEPYRQALAALDYSRCANRALHAAWQLLPPEAKLHALNIEEVAEIHGADPAALALQVELFGQLIDDTRTALGADEGRLSYSLHQGERLNCLDAAISELQPQLLALGGHSRSELSHALLGSLTRHFFDNPPCDVLVAR
;
A
#
# COMPACT_ATOMS: atom_id res chain seq x y z
N MET A 1 14.11 -48.54 -32.40
CA MET A 1 14.33 -47.92 -31.08
C MET A 1 15.69 -48.28 -30.56
N PRO A 2 16.72 -47.43 -30.57
CA PRO A 2 17.96 -47.64 -29.86
C PRO A 2 17.92 -46.93 -28.49
N ARG A 3 18.29 -47.66 -27.45
CA ARG A 3 18.49 -47.18 -26.09
C ARG A 3 19.78 -46.37 -26.03
N LEU A 4 19.70 -45.13 -25.60
CA LEU A 4 20.87 -44.28 -25.24
C LEU A 4 21.53 -44.86 -23.99
N LYS A 5 22.83 -45.09 -24.08
CA LYS A 5 23.69 -45.56 -22.98
C LYS A 5 24.07 -44.36 -22.09
N ARG A 6 24.32 -44.69 -20.82
CA ARG A 6 24.48 -43.84 -19.66
C ARG A 6 25.86 -43.12 -19.54
N ASP A 7 26.68 -43.09 -20.59
CA ASP A 7 28.09 -42.77 -20.52
C ASP A 7 28.51 -41.45 -21.20
N ASP A 8 27.57 -40.55 -21.54
CA ASP A 8 27.88 -39.25 -22.16
C ASP A 8 27.53 -38.05 -21.27
N LEU A 9 27.86 -38.12 -19.96
CA LEU A 9 27.84 -36.96 -19.09
C LEU A 9 29.27 -36.42 -18.96
N PRO A 10 29.53 -35.13 -19.27
CA PRO A 10 30.84 -34.54 -19.07
C PRO A 10 31.14 -34.36 -17.57
N ASP A 11 32.40 -34.63 -17.26
CA ASP A 11 33.05 -34.70 -15.97
C ASP A 11 32.85 -33.40 -15.13
N ALA A 12 32.67 -33.57 -13.82
CA ALA A 12 32.38 -32.56 -12.81
C ALA A 12 33.55 -31.61 -12.47
N ALA A 13 34.50 -31.38 -13.38
CA ALA A 13 35.76 -30.65 -13.11
C ALA A 13 35.84 -29.24 -13.78
N THR A 14 34.77 -28.70 -14.32
CA THR A 14 34.81 -27.35 -14.93
C THR A 14 33.74 -26.41 -14.33
N GLN A 15 33.48 -26.52 -13.04
CA GLN A 15 32.79 -25.44 -12.30
C GLN A 15 33.81 -24.42 -11.81
N THR A 16 34.47 -23.75 -12.76
CA THR A 16 35.27 -22.57 -12.44
C THR A 16 34.36 -21.34 -12.40
N ALA A 17 34.05 -20.96 -11.16
CA ALA A 17 33.85 -19.57 -10.70
C ALA A 17 33.47 -18.52 -11.76
N ILE A 18 32.22 -18.46 -12.14
CA ILE A 18 31.59 -17.17 -12.43
C ILE A 18 31.02 -16.67 -11.10
N ARG A 19 31.90 -16.12 -10.26
CA ARG A 19 31.50 -15.11 -9.27
C ARG A 19 31.09 -13.89 -10.08
N GLY A 20 29.88 -13.92 -10.61
CA GLY A 20 29.23 -12.78 -11.21
C GLY A 20 29.20 -11.66 -10.19
N ARG A 21 29.72 -10.52 -10.57
CA ARG A 21 29.49 -9.23 -9.92
C ARG A 21 28.01 -9.19 -9.59
N GLY A 22 27.71 -9.10 -8.27
CA GLY A 22 26.35 -8.96 -7.79
C GLY A 22 25.67 -7.86 -8.63
N ILE A 23 24.63 -8.23 -9.32
CA ILE A 23 23.64 -7.27 -9.81
C ILE A 23 23.22 -6.58 -8.53
N LEU A 24 23.66 -5.34 -8.35
CA LEU A 24 23.19 -4.46 -7.30
C LEU A 24 21.67 -4.40 -7.50
N CYS A 25 20.95 -5.22 -6.73
CA CYS A 25 19.52 -5.17 -6.66
C CYS A 25 19.19 -3.74 -6.22
N PRO A 26 18.52 -2.91 -7.02
CA PRO A 26 18.21 -1.52 -6.66
C PRO A 26 17.35 -1.43 -5.39
N PHE A 27 16.96 -2.57 -4.82
CA PHE A 27 16.19 -2.71 -3.59
C PHE A 27 17.07 -2.90 -2.32
N SER A 28 18.39 -3.02 -2.47
CA SER A 28 19.35 -3.16 -1.35
C SER A 28 19.75 -1.81 -0.71
N SER A 29 18.92 -0.82 -0.77
CA SER A 29 18.95 0.23 0.24
C SER A 29 18.04 -0.28 1.36
N ALA A 30 18.63 -0.63 2.50
CA ALA A 30 17.96 -0.71 3.79
C ALA A 30 17.33 0.67 4.10
N ALA A 31 16.25 1.00 3.40
CA ALA A 31 15.22 1.84 3.96
C ALA A 31 14.70 0.99 5.11
N GLU A 32 15.28 1.20 6.30
CA GLU A 32 14.81 0.68 7.56
C GLU A 32 13.30 0.70 7.49
N ALA A 33 12.66 -0.47 7.65
CA ALA A 33 11.22 -0.57 7.72
C ALA A 33 10.81 0.28 8.93
N ARG A 34 10.58 1.57 8.69
CA ARG A 34 10.29 2.55 9.74
C ARG A 34 8.95 2.14 10.31
N MET A 35 8.97 1.56 11.50
CA MET A 35 7.74 1.14 12.19
C MET A 35 6.77 2.33 12.27
N VAL A 36 5.50 2.09 12.04
CA VAL A 36 4.46 3.11 12.21
C VAL A 36 4.44 3.51 13.68
N LYS A 37 4.88 4.74 13.98
CA LYS A 37 4.94 5.32 15.33
C LYS A 37 3.95 6.45 15.52
N HIS A 38 3.53 7.11 14.45
CA HIS A 38 2.61 8.22 14.51
C HIS A 38 1.61 8.15 13.34
N ILE A 39 0.34 8.00 13.68
CA ILE A 39 -0.78 7.97 12.73
C ILE A 39 -1.48 9.32 12.78
N LEU A 40 -1.66 9.95 11.63
CA LEU A 40 -2.48 11.14 11.46
C LEU A 40 -3.79 10.74 10.77
N VAL A 41 -4.93 10.98 11.39
CA VAL A 41 -6.24 10.83 10.75
C VAL A 41 -6.82 12.20 10.45
N ALA A 42 -7.32 12.40 9.23
CA ALA A 42 -8.04 13.61 8.88
C ALA A 42 -9.56 13.38 9.00
N HIS A 43 -10.25 14.38 9.54
CA HIS A 43 -11.67 14.31 9.83
C HIS A 43 -12.41 15.53 9.27
N ASP A 44 -13.47 15.29 8.50
CA ASP A 44 -14.31 16.34 7.89
C ASP A 44 -15.71 16.42 8.48
N LEU A 45 -15.89 15.83 9.67
CA LEU A 45 -17.17 15.71 10.41
C LEU A 45 -18.20 14.80 9.70
N SER A 46 -17.75 13.99 8.75
CA SER A 46 -18.59 13.00 8.07
C SER A 46 -18.57 11.63 8.76
N PRO A 47 -19.59 10.78 8.54
CA PRO A 47 -19.58 9.39 9.02
C PRO A 47 -18.43 8.54 8.46
N ASP A 48 -17.97 8.82 7.25
CA ASP A 48 -16.81 8.14 6.66
C ASP A 48 -15.52 8.52 7.39
N ALA A 49 -15.40 9.76 7.87
CA ALA A 49 -14.29 10.19 8.70
C ALA A 49 -14.35 9.57 10.10
N ASP A 50 -15.53 9.35 10.68
CA ASP A 50 -15.70 8.58 11.92
C ASP A 50 -15.22 7.16 11.77
N LEU A 51 -15.49 6.51 10.64
CA LEU A 51 -14.99 5.18 10.31
C LEU A 51 -13.45 5.17 10.24
N ALA A 52 -12.88 6.16 9.56
CA ALA A 52 -11.43 6.35 9.45
C ALA A 52 -10.77 6.56 10.83
N LEU A 53 -11.37 7.37 11.70
CA LEU A 53 -10.90 7.59 13.06
C LEU A 53 -10.88 6.29 13.88
N ARG A 54 -11.95 5.50 13.82
CA ARG A 54 -12.03 4.19 14.51
C ARG A 54 -10.97 3.22 14.00
N ARG A 55 -10.75 3.16 12.68
CA ARG A 55 -9.69 2.34 12.08
C ARG A 55 -8.30 2.84 12.50
N ALA A 56 -8.05 4.13 12.47
CA ALA A 56 -6.80 4.73 12.92
C ALA A 56 -6.53 4.42 14.41
N ALA A 57 -7.55 4.50 15.26
CA ALA A 57 -7.43 4.16 16.67
C ALA A 57 -7.14 2.66 16.90
N GLN A 58 -7.76 1.76 16.12
CA GLN A 58 -7.47 0.32 16.17
C GLN A 58 -6.00 0.07 15.77
N LEU A 59 -5.53 0.68 14.67
CA LEU A 59 -4.16 0.52 14.19
C LEU A 59 -3.15 1.13 15.18
N ALA A 60 -3.45 2.29 15.75
CA ALA A 60 -2.58 2.93 16.75
C ALA A 60 -2.37 2.03 17.98
N ARG A 61 -3.44 1.42 18.50
CA ARG A 61 -3.35 0.45 19.60
C ARG A 61 -2.54 -0.79 19.21
N GLN A 62 -2.78 -1.33 18.01
CA GLN A 62 -2.09 -2.52 17.49
C GLN A 62 -0.59 -2.28 17.29
N CYS A 63 -0.21 -1.12 16.74
CA CYS A 63 1.19 -0.77 16.45
C CYS A 63 1.90 -0.09 17.63
N ASN A 64 1.20 0.17 18.74
CA ASN A 64 1.69 1.03 19.83
C ASN A 64 2.15 2.40 19.33
N ALA A 65 1.36 3.00 18.44
CA ALA A 65 1.64 4.27 17.79
C ALA A 65 0.85 5.42 18.43
N GLN A 66 1.38 6.64 18.33
CA GLN A 66 0.64 7.84 18.66
C GLN A 66 -0.46 8.08 17.62
N LEU A 67 -1.60 8.64 18.06
CA LEU A 67 -2.70 9.02 17.17
C LEU A 67 -2.94 10.53 17.28
N SER A 68 -2.97 11.18 16.14
CA SER A 68 -3.39 12.59 16.01
C SER A 68 -4.60 12.68 15.09
N LEU A 69 -5.58 13.49 15.48
CA LEU A 69 -6.75 13.82 14.69
C LEU A 69 -6.60 15.25 14.16
N ALA A 70 -6.71 15.42 12.85
CA ALA A 70 -6.68 16.72 12.19
C ALA A 70 -8.04 17.08 11.61
N HIS A 71 -8.47 18.30 11.86
CA HIS A 71 -9.58 18.92 11.15
C HIS A 71 -9.11 20.24 10.55
N VAL A 72 -9.34 20.39 9.24
CA VAL A 72 -9.04 21.62 8.52
C VAL A 72 -10.35 22.28 8.14
N CYS A 73 -10.58 23.49 8.66
CA CYS A 73 -11.81 24.24 8.46
C CYS A 73 -11.52 25.65 7.94
N GLU A 74 -12.42 26.17 7.13
CA GLU A 74 -12.36 27.56 6.64
C GLU A 74 -13.05 28.54 7.59
N ALA A 75 -13.92 28.06 8.50
CA ALA A 75 -14.70 28.86 9.43
C ALA A 75 -15.02 28.06 10.71
N ASP A 76 -15.24 28.79 11.82
CA ASP A 76 -15.71 28.27 13.12
C ASP A 76 -14.93 27.06 13.67
N GLU A 77 -13.64 27.30 13.93
CA GLU A 77 -12.74 26.29 14.56
C GLU A 77 -13.27 25.85 15.95
N GLN A 78 -13.92 26.74 16.68
CA GLN A 78 -14.36 26.45 18.04
C GLN A 78 -15.48 25.41 18.05
N ALA A 79 -16.54 25.59 17.27
CA ALA A 79 -17.65 24.63 17.22
C ALA A 79 -17.21 23.26 16.70
N ALA A 80 -16.36 23.22 15.66
CA ALA A 80 -15.78 21.98 15.15
C ALA A 80 -14.91 21.30 16.21
N GLY A 81 -14.11 22.07 16.95
CA GLY A 81 -13.26 21.55 18.02
C GLY A 81 -14.05 20.96 19.17
N GLU A 82 -15.10 21.62 19.63
CA GLU A 82 -15.98 21.12 20.69
C GLU A 82 -16.70 19.84 20.26
N GLN A 83 -17.18 19.79 19.02
CA GLN A 83 -17.83 18.60 18.47
C GLN A 83 -16.88 17.41 18.37
N LEU A 84 -15.66 17.62 17.85
CA LEU A 84 -14.67 16.56 17.72
C LEU A 84 -14.15 16.09 19.07
N GLN A 85 -13.94 17.00 20.02
CA GLN A 85 -13.53 16.61 21.36
C GLN A 85 -14.60 15.75 22.03
N ALA A 86 -15.88 16.16 21.99
CA ALA A 86 -16.97 15.37 22.50
C ALA A 86 -17.08 14.00 21.83
N HIS A 87 -16.75 13.90 20.53
CA HIS A 87 -16.73 12.64 19.81
C HIS A 87 -15.58 11.74 20.27
N LEU A 88 -14.37 12.28 20.46
CA LEU A 88 -13.24 11.56 21.03
C LEU A 88 -13.55 11.01 22.42
N ASP A 89 -14.15 11.82 23.29
CA ASP A 89 -14.56 11.44 24.64
C ASP A 89 -15.57 10.28 24.60
N GLN A 90 -16.56 10.34 23.70
CA GLN A 90 -17.54 9.25 23.49
C GLN A 90 -16.91 7.92 23.04
N LEU A 91 -15.82 8.01 22.29
CA LEU A 91 -15.07 6.83 21.82
C LEU A 91 -14.01 6.33 22.81
N GLY A 92 -13.82 7.04 23.95
CA GLY A 92 -12.77 6.73 24.92
C GLY A 92 -11.37 6.89 24.34
N LEU A 93 -11.17 7.92 23.54
CA LEU A 93 -9.91 8.25 22.84
C LEU A 93 -9.24 9.46 23.49
N ASP A 94 -9.04 9.40 24.80
CA ASP A 94 -8.54 10.53 25.62
C ASP A 94 -7.09 10.92 25.30
N ASP A 95 -6.29 9.98 24.77
CA ASP A 95 -4.88 10.19 24.41
C ASP A 95 -4.69 10.75 22.99
N VAL A 96 -5.78 11.00 22.24
CA VAL A 96 -5.71 11.49 20.86
C VAL A 96 -5.50 13.00 20.84
N ARG A 97 -4.44 13.44 20.19
CA ARG A 97 -4.18 14.87 20.04
C ARG A 97 -5.01 15.46 18.90
N LEU A 98 -5.92 16.38 19.24
CA LEU A 98 -6.73 17.12 18.27
C LEU A 98 -5.96 18.33 17.73
N TRP A 99 -5.94 18.47 16.41
CA TRP A 99 -5.36 19.57 15.68
C TRP A 99 -6.42 20.26 14.82
N LEU A 100 -6.73 21.49 15.15
CA LEU A 100 -7.57 22.35 14.33
C LEU A 100 -6.66 23.24 13.48
N ARG A 101 -6.94 23.35 12.20
CA ARG A 101 -6.13 24.13 11.28
C ARG A 101 -7.02 24.97 10.36
N PRO A 102 -6.83 26.31 10.35
CA PRO A 102 -7.49 27.14 9.36
C PRO A 102 -6.81 27.01 8.00
N GLY A 103 -7.57 27.18 6.92
CA GLY A 103 -7.05 27.34 5.58
C GLY A 103 -7.31 26.14 4.64
N PRO A 104 -6.57 26.03 3.54
CA PRO A 104 -6.79 25.00 2.53
C PRO A 104 -6.50 23.59 3.07
N THR A 105 -7.43 22.67 2.87
CA THR A 105 -7.37 21.30 3.44
C THR A 105 -6.11 20.56 3.09
N VAL A 106 -5.70 20.56 1.82
CA VAL A 106 -4.52 19.79 1.35
C VAL A 106 -3.24 20.32 2.00
N GLU A 107 -3.01 21.63 1.94
CA GLU A 107 -1.81 22.29 2.49
C GLU A 107 -1.74 22.16 4.00
N GLY A 108 -2.87 22.33 4.68
CA GLY A 108 -2.98 22.22 6.14
C GLY A 108 -2.64 20.80 6.61
N LEU A 109 -3.17 19.76 5.96
CA LEU A 109 -2.88 18.37 6.29
C LEU A 109 -1.42 18.00 6.02
N LEU A 110 -0.88 18.38 4.87
CA LEU A 110 0.52 18.08 4.52
C LEU A 110 1.52 18.77 5.44
N THR A 111 1.27 20.04 5.76
CA THR A 111 2.12 20.79 6.71
C THR A 111 2.07 20.15 8.09
N LEU A 112 0.88 19.76 8.55
CA LEU A 112 0.74 19.10 9.84
C LEU A 112 1.42 17.72 9.84
N ALA A 113 1.19 16.89 8.81
CA ALA A 113 1.79 15.56 8.68
C ALA A 113 3.33 15.63 8.76
N GLY A 114 3.93 16.60 8.06
CA GLY A 114 5.37 16.85 8.14
C GLY A 114 5.81 17.36 9.49
N GLY A 115 5.06 18.29 10.10
CA GLY A 115 5.41 18.90 11.38
C GLY A 115 5.35 17.96 12.59
N ILE A 116 4.50 16.94 12.54
CA ILE A 116 4.40 15.89 13.59
C ILE A 116 5.15 14.61 13.22
N GLU A 117 5.84 14.58 12.07
CA GLU A 117 6.54 13.41 11.55
C GLU A 117 5.63 12.17 11.43
N ALA A 118 4.43 12.34 10.89
CA ALA A 118 3.49 11.23 10.72
C ALA A 118 4.05 10.15 9.80
N ASP A 119 3.84 8.89 10.14
CA ASP A 119 4.27 7.72 9.37
C ASP A 119 3.15 7.17 8.48
N LEU A 120 1.88 7.47 8.83
CA LEU A 120 0.70 7.05 8.09
C LEU A 120 -0.35 8.17 8.13
N LEU A 121 -0.93 8.49 6.99
CA LEU A 121 -2.09 9.37 6.87
C LEU A 121 -3.34 8.51 6.61
N VAL A 122 -4.37 8.66 7.45
CA VAL A 122 -5.63 7.91 7.35
C VAL A 122 -6.76 8.86 6.97
N LEU A 123 -7.53 8.48 5.96
CA LEU A 123 -8.65 9.26 5.44
C LEU A 123 -9.90 8.38 5.29
N GLY A 124 -11.06 8.94 5.52
CA GLY A 124 -12.34 8.38 5.12
C GLY A 124 -12.64 8.63 3.64
N ARG A 125 -13.65 7.95 3.12
CA ARG A 125 -14.15 8.19 1.77
C ARG A 125 -14.74 9.60 1.69
N HIS A 126 -14.29 10.39 0.73
CA HIS A 126 -14.79 11.75 0.54
C HIS A 126 -15.62 11.86 -0.72
N HIS A 127 -16.92 12.21 -0.57
CA HIS A 127 -17.89 12.26 -1.67
C HIS A 127 -17.99 13.61 -2.38
N ARG A 128 -17.28 14.64 -1.94
CA ARG A 128 -17.32 15.94 -2.61
C ARG A 128 -16.49 15.93 -3.88
N GLN A 129 -17.16 15.79 -5.00
CA GLN A 129 -16.59 16.15 -6.30
C GLN A 129 -16.30 17.66 -6.28
N SER A 130 -15.07 18.05 -6.60
CA SER A 130 -14.76 19.46 -6.86
C SER A 130 -15.64 19.98 -8.00
N PRO A 131 -16.36 21.10 -7.84
CA PRO A 131 -17.22 21.66 -8.90
C PRO A 131 -16.47 22.05 -10.17
N GLN A 132 -15.15 22.10 -10.11
CA GLN A 132 -14.27 22.46 -11.21
C GLN A 132 -13.52 21.20 -11.67
N GLY A 133 -14.04 20.54 -12.69
CA GLY A 133 -13.62 19.25 -13.25
C GLY A 133 -12.17 19.11 -13.77
N PHE A 134 -11.18 19.85 -13.26
CA PHE A 134 -9.80 19.79 -13.72
C PHE A 134 -8.73 19.57 -12.64
N ALA A 135 -9.07 19.59 -11.38
CA ALA A 135 -8.08 19.47 -10.30
C ALA A 135 -8.38 18.29 -9.39
N GLY A 136 -8.32 17.03 -9.82
CA GLY A 136 -8.42 15.82 -8.99
C GLY A 136 -9.17 15.94 -7.65
N THR A 137 -9.60 14.88 -7.06
CA THR A 137 -10.24 14.91 -5.73
C THR A 137 -9.24 15.41 -4.68
N THR A 138 -9.70 15.89 -3.53
CA THR A 138 -8.85 16.25 -2.38
C THR A 138 -7.90 15.09 -2.03
N LEU A 139 -8.41 13.86 -2.07
CA LEU A 139 -7.66 12.63 -1.84
C LEU A 139 -6.51 12.44 -2.85
N GLU A 140 -6.76 12.62 -4.15
CA GLU A 140 -5.72 12.54 -5.18
C GLU A 140 -4.64 13.61 -4.98
N ARG A 141 -5.04 14.85 -4.67
CA ARG A 141 -4.11 15.95 -4.41
C ARG A 141 -3.23 15.69 -3.18
N ILE A 142 -3.80 15.16 -2.10
CA ILE A 142 -3.04 14.76 -0.91
C ILE A 142 -2.06 13.65 -1.29
N LEU A 143 -2.52 12.60 -1.96
CA LEU A 143 -1.67 11.48 -2.35
C LEU A 143 -0.51 11.92 -3.26
N LEU A 144 -0.76 12.80 -4.21
CA LEU A 144 0.29 13.30 -5.11
C LEU A 144 1.35 14.15 -4.40
N ALA A 145 1.00 14.77 -3.29
CA ALA A 145 1.88 15.68 -2.56
C ALA A 145 2.51 15.06 -1.29
N THR A 146 1.95 13.95 -0.78
CA THR A 146 2.46 13.33 0.45
C THR A 146 3.59 12.32 0.17
N PRO A 147 4.68 12.35 0.96
CA PRO A 147 5.72 11.32 0.90
C PRO A 147 5.41 10.09 1.79
N ILE A 148 4.41 10.18 2.66
CA ILE A 148 4.03 9.10 3.59
C ILE A 148 2.90 8.26 3.01
N PRO A 149 2.79 6.97 3.39
CA PRO A 149 1.67 6.12 3.00
C PRO A 149 0.31 6.72 3.39
N LEU A 150 -0.67 6.53 2.52
CA LEU A 150 -2.05 6.98 2.73
C LEU A 150 -2.97 5.77 2.76
N LEU A 151 -3.78 5.65 3.82
CA LEU A 151 -4.81 4.63 3.98
C LEU A 151 -6.19 5.25 3.78
N LEU A 152 -6.89 4.83 2.75
CA LEU A 152 -8.31 5.12 2.54
C LEU A 152 -9.14 4.04 3.25
N VAL A 153 -9.93 4.44 4.22
CA VAL A 153 -10.78 3.53 5.00
C VAL A 153 -12.19 3.54 4.44
N THR A 154 -12.68 2.34 4.14
CA THR A 154 -14.02 2.12 3.59
C THR A 154 -14.68 0.86 4.16
N HIS A 155 -13.90 -0.05 4.73
CA HIS A 155 -14.40 -1.29 5.28
C HIS A 155 -15.07 -1.04 6.65
N PRO A 156 -16.35 -1.42 6.83
CA PRO A 156 -17.12 -1.07 8.03
C PRO A 156 -16.66 -1.81 9.31
N ALA A 157 -16.06 -2.98 9.18
CA ALA A 157 -15.56 -3.74 10.32
C ALA A 157 -14.19 -3.22 10.79
N ILE A 158 -14.09 -2.86 12.06
CA ILE A 158 -12.88 -2.29 12.69
C ILE A 158 -12.12 -3.39 13.46
N GLU A 159 -12.07 -4.57 12.94
CA GLU A 159 -11.21 -5.64 13.46
C GLU A 159 -9.82 -5.56 12.83
N PRO A 160 -8.75 -6.09 13.48
CA PRO A 160 -7.45 -6.23 12.84
C PRO A 160 -7.56 -6.94 11.49
N TYR A 161 -6.80 -6.48 10.52
CA TYR A 161 -6.76 -7.11 9.20
C TYR A 161 -6.28 -8.56 9.31
N ARG A 162 -6.96 -9.48 8.63
CA ARG A 162 -6.58 -10.90 8.58
C ARG A 162 -5.95 -11.28 7.25
N GLN A 163 -6.40 -10.62 6.18
CA GLN A 163 -5.95 -10.87 4.81
C GLN A 163 -5.69 -9.53 4.11
N ALA A 164 -4.50 -9.39 3.53
CA ALA A 164 -4.13 -8.26 2.69
C ALA A 164 -3.65 -8.76 1.32
N LEU A 165 -3.81 -7.91 0.30
CA LEU A 165 -3.33 -8.11 -1.05
C LEU A 165 -2.44 -6.94 -1.44
N ALA A 166 -1.21 -7.19 -1.93
CA ALA A 166 -0.31 -6.18 -2.45
C ALA A 166 -0.08 -6.41 -3.95
N ALA A 167 -0.41 -5.42 -4.77
CA ALA A 167 -0.10 -5.46 -6.20
C ALA A 167 1.32 -4.93 -6.43
N LEU A 168 2.20 -5.76 -7.00
CA LEU A 168 3.61 -5.47 -7.23
C LEU A 168 3.92 -5.41 -8.74
N ASP A 169 4.62 -4.35 -9.14
CA ASP A 169 5.06 -4.12 -10.53
C ASP A 169 6.57 -3.85 -10.62
N TYR A 170 7.34 -4.30 -9.63
CA TYR A 170 8.78 -4.03 -9.47
C TYR A 170 9.15 -2.56 -9.26
N SER A 171 8.17 -1.66 -9.05
CA SER A 171 8.44 -0.27 -8.70
C SER A 171 8.78 -0.10 -7.22
N ARG A 172 9.52 0.96 -6.90
CA ARG A 172 9.80 1.33 -5.50
C ARG A 172 8.51 1.64 -4.73
N CYS A 173 7.53 2.26 -5.40
CA CYS A 173 6.25 2.61 -4.80
C CYS A 173 5.46 1.36 -4.39
N ALA A 174 5.39 0.35 -5.26
CA ALA A 174 4.72 -0.91 -4.96
C ALA A 174 5.40 -1.67 -3.81
N ASN A 175 6.75 -1.70 -3.80
CA ASN A 175 7.49 -2.29 -2.70
C ASN A 175 7.26 -1.54 -1.37
N ARG A 176 7.26 -0.21 -1.39
CA ARG A 176 6.91 0.61 -0.21
C ARG A 176 5.51 0.33 0.29
N ALA A 177 4.54 0.15 -0.61
CA ALA A 177 3.16 -0.18 -0.26
C ALA A 177 3.06 -1.55 0.41
N LEU A 178 3.78 -2.57 -0.09
CA LEU A 178 3.87 -3.89 0.53
C LEU A 178 4.45 -3.79 1.95
N HIS A 179 5.57 -3.09 2.12
CA HIS A 179 6.19 -2.89 3.44
C HIS A 179 5.28 -2.13 4.40
N ALA A 180 4.61 -1.08 3.94
CA ALA A 180 3.65 -0.34 4.76
C ALA A 180 2.44 -1.21 5.15
N ALA A 181 1.90 -2.01 4.22
CA ALA A 181 0.83 -2.94 4.52
C ALA A 181 1.26 -3.97 5.57
N TRP A 182 2.47 -4.55 5.43
CA TRP A 182 2.99 -5.51 6.40
C TRP A 182 3.03 -4.96 7.83
N GLN A 183 3.38 -3.68 8.01
CA GLN A 183 3.42 -3.04 9.32
C GLN A 183 2.04 -2.85 9.95
N LEU A 184 0.99 -2.81 9.14
CA LEU A 184 -0.40 -2.69 9.60
C LEU A 184 -1.05 -4.06 9.89
N LEU A 185 -0.35 -5.17 9.65
CA LEU A 185 -0.86 -6.51 9.84
C LEU A 185 -0.43 -7.08 11.20
N PRO A 186 -1.36 -7.68 11.97
CA PRO A 186 -0.99 -8.43 13.15
C PRO A 186 -0.22 -9.72 12.80
N PRO A 187 0.46 -10.35 13.76
CA PRO A 187 1.34 -11.51 13.50
C PRO A 187 0.67 -12.70 12.83
N GLU A 188 -0.62 -12.90 13.05
CA GLU A 188 -1.42 -13.99 12.48
C GLU A 188 -1.99 -13.70 11.08
N ALA A 189 -1.92 -12.45 10.63
CA ALA A 189 -2.46 -12.05 9.33
C ALA A 189 -1.58 -12.50 8.16
N LYS A 190 -2.22 -12.63 7.01
CA LYS A 190 -1.57 -13.04 5.76
C LYS A 190 -1.53 -11.87 4.77
N LEU A 191 -0.41 -11.77 4.06
CA LEU A 191 -0.23 -10.86 2.94
C LEU A 191 0.04 -11.68 1.68
N HIS A 192 -0.75 -11.45 0.64
CA HIS A 192 -0.51 -12.04 -0.66
C HIS A 192 0.06 -10.99 -1.61
N ALA A 193 1.21 -11.26 -2.21
CA ALA A 193 1.84 -10.41 -3.21
C ALA A 193 1.46 -10.90 -4.62
N LEU A 194 0.84 -10.04 -5.41
CA LEU A 194 0.41 -10.35 -6.77
C LEU A 194 1.22 -9.53 -7.77
N ASN A 195 1.90 -10.20 -8.70
CA ASN A 195 2.44 -9.57 -9.91
C ASN A 195 1.57 -9.92 -11.10
N ILE A 196 1.32 -8.94 -11.97
CA ILE A 196 0.53 -9.12 -13.19
C ILE A 196 1.37 -8.71 -14.39
N GLU A 197 1.62 -9.68 -15.27
CA GLU A 197 2.28 -9.49 -16.54
C GLU A 197 1.25 -9.20 -17.63
N GLU A 198 1.28 -8.01 -18.21
CA GLU A 198 0.45 -7.69 -19.36
C GLU A 198 1.05 -8.34 -20.62
N VAL A 199 0.37 -9.35 -21.12
CA VAL A 199 0.75 -9.99 -22.39
C VAL A 199 0.04 -9.27 -23.53
N ALA A 200 0.83 -8.71 -24.47
CA ALA A 200 0.26 -8.20 -25.72
C ALA A 200 -0.37 -9.36 -26.50
N GLU A 201 -1.64 -9.26 -26.84
CA GLU A 201 -2.42 -10.29 -27.54
C GLU A 201 -1.79 -10.80 -28.86
N ILE A 202 -0.84 -10.03 -29.43
CA ILE A 202 -0.27 -10.25 -30.74
C ILE A 202 0.91 -11.25 -30.73
N HIS A 203 1.56 -11.53 -29.60
CA HIS A 203 2.83 -12.28 -29.60
C HIS A 203 2.80 -13.59 -28.83
N GLY A 204 1.69 -14.00 -28.24
CA GLY A 204 1.65 -15.22 -27.42
C GLY A 204 2.64 -15.21 -26.25
N ALA A 205 2.32 -15.86 -25.14
CA ALA A 205 3.24 -15.97 -24.01
C ALA A 205 4.48 -16.81 -24.42
N ASP A 206 5.70 -16.23 -24.30
CA ASP A 206 6.93 -17.01 -24.36
C ASP A 206 7.09 -17.79 -23.05
N PRO A 207 7.02 -19.13 -23.05
CA PRO A 207 7.13 -19.92 -21.81
C PRO A 207 8.47 -19.74 -21.10
N ALA A 208 9.56 -19.44 -21.83
CA ALA A 208 10.88 -19.22 -21.24
C ALA A 208 10.95 -17.86 -20.54
N ALA A 209 10.35 -16.82 -21.15
CA ALA A 209 10.24 -15.51 -20.53
C ALA A 209 9.38 -15.55 -19.26
N LEU A 210 8.26 -16.28 -19.30
CA LEU A 210 7.40 -16.47 -18.13
C LEU A 210 8.13 -17.20 -16.99
N ALA A 211 8.84 -18.29 -17.31
CA ALA A 211 9.60 -19.02 -16.29
C ALA A 211 10.65 -18.14 -15.61
N LEU A 212 11.37 -17.31 -16.37
CA LEU A 212 12.32 -16.36 -15.82
C LEU A 212 11.64 -15.32 -14.92
N GLN A 213 10.47 -14.82 -15.30
CA GLN A 213 9.73 -13.87 -14.48
C GLN A 213 9.24 -14.47 -13.17
N VAL A 214 8.74 -15.70 -13.19
CA VAL A 214 8.36 -16.44 -11.98
C VAL A 214 9.56 -16.59 -11.05
N GLU A 215 10.74 -16.93 -11.58
CA GLU A 215 11.97 -17.04 -10.79
C GLU A 215 12.38 -15.70 -10.19
N LEU A 216 12.41 -14.61 -10.99
CA LEU A 216 12.77 -13.28 -10.52
C LEU A 216 11.79 -12.74 -9.48
N PHE A 217 10.50 -12.98 -9.68
CA PHE A 217 9.50 -12.58 -8.71
C PHE A 217 9.60 -13.38 -7.42
N GLY A 218 9.85 -14.68 -7.51
CA GLY A 218 10.13 -15.54 -6.36
C GLY A 218 11.33 -15.04 -5.55
N GLN A 219 12.45 -14.73 -6.20
CA GLN A 219 13.63 -14.14 -5.53
C GLN A 219 13.32 -12.82 -4.84
N LEU A 220 12.58 -11.91 -5.49
CA LEU A 220 12.15 -10.65 -4.87
C LEU A 220 11.33 -10.89 -3.60
N ILE A 221 10.42 -11.86 -3.63
CA ILE A 221 9.61 -12.18 -2.45
C ILE A 221 10.43 -12.83 -1.35
N ASP A 222 11.39 -13.69 -1.67
CA ASP A 222 12.28 -14.32 -0.67
C ASP A 222 13.21 -13.29 0.00
N ASP A 223 13.74 -12.34 -0.77
CA ASP A 223 14.48 -11.19 -0.22
C ASP A 223 13.57 -10.34 0.69
N THR A 224 12.33 -10.12 0.28
CA THR A 224 11.33 -9.37 1.06
C THR A 224 10.97 -10.12 2.35
N ARG A 225 10.75 -11.44 2.28
CA ARG A 225 10.51 -12.28 3.47
C ARG A 225 11.66 -12.17 4.47
N THR A 226 12.89 -12.26 3.98
CA THR A 226 14.10 -12.11 4.81
C THR A 226 14.13 -10.74 5.48
N ALA A 227 13.88 -9.67 4.74
CA ALA A 227 13.89 -8.31 5.26
C ALA A 227 12.77 -8.05 6.29
N LEU A 228 11.60 -8.69 6.14
CA LEU A 228 10.45 -8.53 7.02
C LEU A 228 10.41 -9.57 8.16
N GLY A 229 11.29 -10.56 8.17
CA GLY A 229 11.19 -11.69 9.09
C GLY A 229 9.92 -12.52 8.88
N ALA A 230 9.43 -12.59 7.65
CA ALA A 230 8.21 -13.29 7.28
C ALA A 230 8.51 -14.71 6.82
N ASP A 231 7.60 -15.64 7.10
CA ASP A 231 7.59 -16.99 6.53
C ASP A 231 6.64 -17.08 5.33
N GLU A 232 6.68 -18.22 4.62
CA GLU A 232 5.82 -18.49 3.45
C GLU A 232 4.33 -18.53 3.80
N GLY A 233 3.99 -18.90 5.03
CA GLY A 233 2.61 -18.96 5.49
C GLY A 233 1.99 -17.59 5.66
N ARG A 234 2.83 -16.57 5.95
CA ARG A 234 2.40 -15.19 6.16
C ARG A 234 2.53 -14.32 4.92
N LEU A 235 3.61 -14.48 4.14
CA LEU A 235 3.79 -13.75 2.88
C LEU A 235 3.85 -14.75 1.73
N SER A 236 2.73 -14.93 1.05
CA SER A 236 2.61 -15.74 -0.17
C SER A 236 2.63 -14.85 -1.41
N TYR A 237 2.79 -15.48 -2.59
CA TYR A 237 2.77 -14.73 -3.84
C TYR A 237 2.19 -15.55 -5.00
N SER A 238 1.74 -14.82 -6.03
CA SER A 238 1.41 -15.38 -7.35
C SER A 238 1.77 -14.41 -8.46
N LEU A 239 1.97 -14.93 -9.66
CA LEU A 239 2.16 -14.19 -10.90
C LEU A 239 1.03 -14.57 -11.86
N HIS A 240 0.30 -13.57 -12.33
CA HIS A 240 -0.79 -13.74 -13.28
C HIS A 240 -0.45 -13.10 -14.61
N GLN A 241 -1.02 -13.61 -15.69
CA GLN A 241 -0.92 -13.03 -17.03
C GLN A 241 -2.29 -12.54 -17.46
N GLY A 242 -2.36 -11.32 -17.99
CA GLY A 242 -3.61 -10.75 -18.50
C GLY A 242 -3.72 -9.25 -18.32
N GLU A 243 -4.91 -8.73 -18.50
CA GLU A 243 -5.21 -7.34 -18.23
C GLU A 243 -5.22 -7.08 -16.72
N ARG A 244 -4.53 -6.01 -16.29
CA ARG A 244 -4.23 -5.75 -14.87
C ARG A 244 -5.45 -5.66 -13.99
N LEU A 245 -6.47 -4.92 -14.44
CA LEU A 245 -7.66 -4.70 -13.63
C LEU A 245 -8.44 -6.01 -13.45
N ASN A 246 -8.64 -6.76 -14.53
CA ASN A 246 -9.34 -8.04 -14.48
C ASN A 246 -8.64 -9.07 -13.58
N CYS A 247 -7.30 -9.17 -13.68
CA CYS A 247 -6.53 -10.07 -12.82
C CYS A 247 -6.60 -9.66 -11.35
N LEU A 248 -6.57 -8.35 -11.07
CA LEU A 248 -6.63 -7.85 -9.70
C LEU A 248 -8.04 -8.03 -9.11
N ASP A 249 -9.09 -7.75 -9.88
CA ASP A 249 -10.48 -7.99 -9.45
C ASP A 249 -10.76 -9.48 -9.19
N ALA A 250 -10.21 -10.37 -10.01
CA ALA A 250 -10.29 -11.80 -9.78
C ALA A 250 -9.60 -12.20 -8.48
N ALA A 251 -8.37 -11.71 -8.22
CA ALA A 251 -7.64 -11.98 -6.99
C ALA A 251 -8.35 -11.40 -5.75
N ILE A 252 -8.93 -10.20 -5.86
CA ILE A 252 -9.76 -9.60 -4.79
C ILE A 252 -10.97 -10.46 -4.50
N SER A 253 -11.65 -10.95 -5.55
CA SER A 253 -12.83 -11.80 -5.40
C SER A 253 -12.51 -13.15 -4.76
N GLU A 254 -11.35 -13.72 -5.06
CA GLU A 254 -10.88 -15.01 -4.52
C GLU A 254 -10.40 -14.88 -3.08
N LEU A 255 -9.52 -13.90 -2.82
CA LEU A 255 -8.85 -13.73 -1.53
C LEU A 255 -9.67 -12.97 -0.50
N GLN A 256 -10.66 -12.19 -0.94
CA GLN A 256 -11.49 -11.32 -0.08
C GLN A 256 -10.64 -10.50 0.91
N PRO A 257 -9.63 -9.75 0.42
CA PRO A 257 -8.74 -8.99 1.29
C PRO A 257 -9.50 -7.87 2.00
N GLN A 258 -9.07 -7.56 3.22
CA GLN A 258 -9.57 -6.41 3.98
C GLN A 258 -8.70 -5.16 3.75
N LEU A 259 -7.49 -5.36 3.20
CA LEU A 259 -6.53 -4.33 2.86
C LEU A 259 -5.93 -4.60 1.48
N LEU A 260 -6.04 -3.63 0.56
CA LEU A 260 -5.38 -3.62 -0.74
C LEU A 260 -4.24 -2.61 -0.74
N ALA A 261 -3.01 -3.05 -1.01
CA ALA A 261 -1.83 -2.19 -1.07
C ALA A 261 -1.36 -1.97 -2.51
N LEU A 262 -1.22 -0.71 -2.90
CA LEU A 262 -0.89 -0.27 -4.26
C LEU A 262 0.27 0.73 -4.26
N GLY A 263 1.13 0.67 -5.27
CA GLY A 263 2.06 1.75 -5.58
C GLY A 263 1.35 2.94 -6.22
N GLY A 264 1.64 4.16 -5.78
CA GLY A 264 1.01 5.38 -6.32
C GLY A 264 1.38 5.71 -7.76
N HIS A 265 2.48 5.16 -8.28
CA HIS A 265 2.96 5.35 -9.65
C HIS A 265 3.42 4.04 -10.25
N SER A 266 3.17 3.86 -11.56
CA SER A 266 3.76 2.80 -12.36
C SER A 266 5.17 3.17 -12.85
N ARG A 267 5.87 2.22 -13.45
CA ARG A 267 7.28 2.20 -13.88
C ARG A 267 7.85 3.44 -14.61
N SER A 268 7.05 4.39 -15.11
CA SER A 268 7.58 5.55 -15.83
C SER A 268 7.80 6.72 -14.88
N GLU A 269 9.03 7.02 -14.53
CA GLU A 269 9.46 8.18 -13.74
C GLU A 269 9.08 9.55 -14.37
N LEU A 270 8.57 9.56 -15.58
CA LEU A 270 8.22 10.78 -16.33
C LEU A 270 6.89 11.42 -15.95
N SER A 271 6.06 10.78 -15.13
CA SER A 271 4.73 11.29 -14.77
C SER A 271 4.49 11.41 -13.26
N HIS A 272 5.42 12.04 -12.55
CA HIS A 272 5.23 12.34 -11.12
C HIS A 272 3.96 13.17 -10.80
N ALA A 273 3.30 13.71 -11.80
CA ALA A 273 2.13 14.56 -11.68
C ALA A 273 0.78 13.80 -11.82
N LEU A 274 0.80 12.51 -12.17
CA LEU A 274 -0.43 11.76 -12.43
C LEU A 274 -0.50 10.50 -11.56
N LEU A 275 -1.66 10.27 -10.98
CA LEU A 275 -1.99 9.03 -10.29
C LEU A 275 -2.12 7.88 -11.30
N GLY A 276 -1.60 6.70 -10.97
CA GLY A 276 -1.77 5.51 -11.80
C GLY A 276 -3.25 5.15 -11.99
N SER A 277 -3.59 4.60 -13.14
CA SER A 277 -4.97 4.25 -13.49
C SER A 277 -5.60 3.26 -12.50
N LEU A 278 -4.86 2.26 -12.05
CA LEU A 278 -5.32 1.30 -11.03
C LEU A 278 -5.61 1.98 -9.69
N THR A 279 -4.70 2.83 -9.21
CA THR A 279 -4.88 3.54 -7.94
C THR A 279 -6.11 4.44 -8.00
N ARG A 280 -6.31 5.14 -9.12
CA ARG A 280 -7.53 5.96 -9.32
C ARG A 280 -8.79 5.09 -9.31
N HIS A 281 -8.79 3.97 -10.05
CA HIS A 281 -9.92 3.05 -10.12
C HIS A 281 -10.34 2.57 -8.72
N PHE A 282 -9.37 2.13 -7.89
CA PHE A 282 -9.64 1.63 -6.54
C PHE A 282 -9.88 2.73 -5.50
N PHE A 283 -9.56 3.97 -5.80
CA PHE A 283 -10.03 5.09 -4.98
C PHE A 283 -11.48 5.47 -5.28
N ASP A 284 -11.89 5.38 -6.53
CA ASP A 284 -13.27 5.65 -6.94
C ASP A 284 -14.21 4.50 -6.51
N ASN A 285 -13.73 3.26 -6.59
CA ASN A 285 -14.49 2.04 -6.29
C ASN A 285 -13.68 1.10 -5.36
N PRO A 286 -13.46 1.47 -4.10
CA PRO A 286 -12.66 0.67 -3.19
C PRO A 286 -13.38 -0.63 -2.79
N PRO A 287 -12.77 -1.81 -3.02
CA PRO A 287 -13.34 -3.10 -2.62
C PRO A 287 -13.18 -3.38 -1.11
N CYS A 288 -12.22 -2.74 -0.50
CA CYS A 288 -11.84 -2.82 0.90
C CYS A 288 -11.05 -1.57 1.28
N ASP A 289 -10.39 -1.53 2.44
CA ASP A 289 -9.45 -0.46 2.76
C ASP A 289 -8.29 -0.46 1.75
N VAL A 290 -7.88 0.73 1.27
CA VAL A 290 -6.85 0.87 0.22
C VAL A 290 -5.66 1.66 0.75
N LEU A 291 -4.49 1.03 0.79
CA LEU A 291 -3.22 1.65 1.18
C LEU A 291 -2.42 1.99 -0.08
N VAL A 292 -1.98 3.23 -0.18
CA VAL A 292 -1.13 3.67 -1.29
C VAL A 292 0.16 4.29 -0.76
N ALA A 293 1.29 3.88 -1.33
CA ALA A 293 2.60 4.48 -1.04
C ALA A 293 3.29 4.96 -2.34
N ARG A 294 4.14 5.98 -2.21
CA ARG A 294 4.88 6.60 -3.30
C ARG A 294 6.39 6.45 -3.13
#